data_a8d651279f5c1d610dd2824adfc6978a
#
_entry.id   a8d651279f5c1d610dd2824adfc6978a
#
_cell.length_a   1.000
_cell.length_b   1.000
_cell.length_c   1.000
_cell.angle_alpha   90.00
_cell.angle_beta   90.00
_cell.angle_gamma   90.00
#
_symmetry.space_group_name_H-M   'P 1'
#
loop_
_entity.id
_entity.type
_entity.pdbx_description
1 polymer ?
#
loop_
_entity_poly.entity_id
_entity_poly.type
_entity_poly.pdbx_seq_one_letter_code
_entity_poly.pdbx_strand_id
1 'polypeptide(L)'
;TTGVLWIAIVCAVVGVVLGLRQRPGPVAWWGPIGLGLLSLLAAPFGSGDHLNYAAYGRILVEGGDPWSESPIAWGNGLDPITSAVEAPWTTEPSVYGPFVTLLQGGAAAVGGTDLRLVVMAWQVLIVLAWLGVRAGLRMVLDREHHGRIDVLWTLNPLVLTIGLLGAHVDTIATALVVAAVAALSRWPGPVGIVAAGVFTGLAAGSK
;
A
#
# COMPACT_ATOMS: atom_id res chain seq x y z
N THR A 1 22.36 0.54 -16.82
CA THR A 1 21.17 0.45 -15.94
C THR A 1 20.62 1.82 -15.56
N THR A 2 21.46 2.77 -15.09
CA THR A 2 21.02 4.12 -14.66
C THR A 2 20.34 4.92 -15.78
N GLY A 3 20.83 4.84 -17.01
CA GLY A 3 20.23 5.53 -18.16
C GLY A 3 18.81 5.06 -18.50
N VAL A 4 18.54 3.75 -18.40
CA VAL A 4 17.20 3.18 -18.64
C VAL A 4 16.21 3.70 -17.59
N LEU A 5 16.63 3.80 -16.32
CA LEU A 5 15.80 4.33 -15.24
C LEU A 5 15.41 5.80 -15.51
N TRP A 6 16.37 6.65 -15.89
CA TRP A 6 16.09 8.05 -16.23
C TRP A 6 15.15 8.20 -17.42
N ILE A 7 15.32 7.38 -18.45
CA ILE A 7 14.40 7.36 -19.60
C ILE A 7 12.99 6.98 -19.14
N ALA A 8 12.86 5.93 -18.33
CA ALA A 8 11.56 5.50 -17.80
C ALA A 8 10.88 6.60 -16.98
N ILE A 9 11.62 7.29 -16.10
CA ILE A 9 11.11 8.42 -15.30
C ILE A 9 10.64 9.55 -16.21
N VAL A 10 11.45 9.96 -17.20
CA VAL A 10 11.06 11.03 -18.13
C VAL A 10 9.82 10.64 -18.92
N CYS A 11 9.74 9.43 -19.45
CA CYS A 11 8.56 8.93 -20.15
C CYS A 11 7.32 8.93 -19.25
N ALA A 12 7.46 8.53 -17.99
CA ALA A 12 6.38 8.53 -17.03
C ALA A 12 5.85 9.95 -16.76
N VAL A 13 6.76 10.91 -16.50
CA VAL A 13 6.41 12.33 -16.29
C VAL A 13 5.73 12.91 -17.54
N VAL A 14 6.31 12.70 -18.72
CA VAL A 14 5.74 13.16 -19.99
C VAL A 14 4.34 12.56 -20.21
N GLY A 15 4.17 11.25 -19.95
CA GLY A 15 2.88 10.57 -20.06
C GLY A 15 1.81 11.18 -19.15
N VAL A 16 2.14 11.47 -17.89
CA VAL A 16 1.23 12.14 -16.94
C VAL A 16 0.88 13.55 -17.41
N VAL A 17 1.88 14.35 -17.83
CA VAL A 17 1.65 15.72 -18.30
C VAL A 17 0.77 15.75 -19.55
N LEU A 18 1.03 14.88 -20.52
CA LEU A 18 0.21 14.76 -21.74
C LEU A 18 -1.20 14.27 -21.40
N GLY A 19 -1.34 13.28 -20.53
CA GLY A 19 -2.62 12.78 -20.05
C GLY A 19 -3.47 13.88 -19.43
N LEU A 20 -2.88 14.74 -18.59
CA LEU A 20 -3.58 15.88 -17.98
C LEU A 20 -4.03 16.94 -19.00
N ARG A 21 -3.23 17.18 -20.04
CA ARG A 21 -3.55 18.15 -21.09
C ARG A 21 -4.71 17.71 -21.97
N GLN A 22 -4.89 16.43 -22.19
CA GLN A 22 -5.91 15.88 -23.08
C GLN A 22 -7.30 15.80 -22.45
N ARG A 23 -7.50 16.24 -21.20
CA ARG A 23 -8.77 16.13 -20.47
C ARG A 23 -9.34 14.71 -20.57
N PRO A 24 -8.65 13.71 -20.04
CA PRO A 24 -9.00 12.29 -20.22
C PRO A 24 -10.37 12.00 -19.61
N GLY A 25 -11.14 11.14 -20.28
CA GLY A 25 -12.33 10.54 -19.71
C GLY A 25 -11.97 9.54 -18.60
N PRO A 26 -12.91 9.21 -17.71
CA PRO A 26 -12.67 8.26 -16.63
C PRO A 26 -12.51 6.83 -17.18
N VAL A 27 -11.56 6.10 -16.63
CA VAL A 27 -11.39 4.67 -16.91
C VAL A 27 -12.51 3.86 -16.26
N ALA A 28 -13.05 2.88 -16.99
CA ALA A 28 -14.06 1.97 -16.45
C ALA A 28 -13.49 1.11 -15.30
N TRP A 29 -14.30 0.76 -14.32
CA TRP A 29 -13.86 0.05 -13.11
C TRP A 29 -13.21 -1.32 -13.38
N TRP A 30 -13.62 -2.04 -14.41
CA TRP A 30 -13.02 -3.32 -14.76
C TRP A 30 -11.53 -3.22 -15.10
N GLY A 31 -11.07 -2.09 -15.64
CA GLY A 31 -9.65 -1.87 -15.95
C GLY A 31 -8.77 -1.86 -14.68
N PRO A 32 -8.99 -0.94 -13.73
CA PRO A 32 -8.26 -0.94 -12.46
C PRO A 32 -8.40 -2.23 -11.65
N ILE A 33 -9.59 -2.83 -11.60
CA ILE A 33 -9.78 -4.12 -10.94
C ILE A 33 -8.92 -5.20 -11.60
N GLY A 34 -8.95 -5.29 -12.92
CA GLY A 34 -8.11 -6.24 -13.66
C GLY A 34 -6.62 -6.02 -13.43
N LEU A 35 -6.16 -4.76 -13.42
CA LEU A 35 -4.77 -4.42 -13.13
C LEU A 35 -4.38 -4.81 -11.70
N GLY A 36 -5.24 -4.55 -10.72
CA GLY A 36 -5.04 -4.97 -9.34
C GLY A 36 -4.95 -6.50 -9.21
N LEU A 37 -5.84 -7.25 -9.86
CA LEU A 37 -5.78 -8.72 -9.86
C LEU A 37 -4.51 -9.25 -10.53
N LEU A 38 -4.09 -8.64 -11.65
CA LEU A 38 -2.85 -9.02 -12.34
C LEU A 38 -1.61 -8.77 -11.46
N SER A 39 -1.62 -7.71 -10.64
CA SER A 39 -0.49 -7.43 -9.74
C SER A 39 -0.27 -8.52 -8.68
N LEU A 40 -1.30 -9.31 -8.35
CA LEU A 40 -1.19 -10.43 -7.41
C LEU A 40 -0.45 -11.65 -7.99
N LEU A 41 -0.29 -11.73 -9.32
CA LEU A 41 0.38 -12.85 -9.97
C LEU A 41 1.91 -12.80 -9.84
N ALA A 42 2.46 -11.60 -9.60
CA ALA A 42 3.89 -11.40 -9.41
C ALA A 42 4.23 -11.11 -7.94
N ALA A 43 5.44 -11.46 -7.51
CA ALA A 43 5.96 -10.96 -6.24
C ALA A 43 6.19 -9.44 -6.35
N PRO A 44 6.06 -8.68 -5.25
CA PRO A 44 6.41 -7.26 -5.25
C PRO A 44 7.86 -7.05 -5.68
N PHE A 45 8.14 -5.91 -6.33
CA PHE A 45 9.47 -5.58 -6.81
C PHE A 45 9.82 -4.12 -6.52
N GLY A 46 11.10 -3.79 -6.66
CA GLY A 46 11.63 -2.43 -6.48
C GLY A 46 12.12 -2.13 -5.07
N SER A 47 11.61 -2.84 -4.06
CA SER A 47 12.06 -2.76 -2.66
C SER A 47 11.82 -4.09 -1.96
N GLY A 48 12.66 -4.41 -0.96
CA GLY A 48 12.47 -5.58 -0.09
C GLY A 48 11.47 -5.36 1.05
N ASP A 49 10.80 -4.22 1.12
CA ASP A 49 9.95 -3.82 2.26
C ASP A 49 8.81 -4.81 2.53
N HIS A 50 8.27 -5.44 1.48
CA HIS A 50 7.24 -6.47 1.63
C HIS A 50 7.68 -7.69 2.45
N LEU A 51 8.99 -7.98 2.47
CA LEU A 51 9.59 -9.02 3.32
C LEU A 51 9.62 -8.57 4.78
N ASN A 52 9.91 -7.28 5.02
CA ASN A 52 9.85 -6.69 6.36
C ASN A 52 8.43 -6.74 6.92
N TYR A 53 7.42 -6.39 6.09
CA TYR A 53 6.02 -6.46 6.51
C TYR A 53 5.60 -7.89 6.87
N ALA A 54 6.02 -8.88 6.09
CA ALA A 54 5.77 -10.28 6.37
C ALA A 54 6.43 -10.71 7.69
N ALA A 55 7.68 -10.32 7.92
CA ALA A 55 8.45 -10.66 9.11
C ALA A 55 7.84 -10.05 10.38
N TYR A 56 7.53 -8.76 10.38
CA TYR A 56 6.92 -8.10 11.54
C TYR A 56 5.52 -8.66 11.85
N GLY A 57 4.75 -8.96 10.82
CA GLY A 57 3.47 -9.67 10.97
C GLY A 57 3.64 -11.05 11.57
N ARG A 58 4.66 -11.81 11.15
CA ARG A 58 5.00 -13.13 11.67
C ARG A 58 5.37 -13.08 13.14
N ILE A 59 6.27 -12.17 13.54
CA ILE A 59 6.66 -11.97 14.94
C ILE A 59 5.41 -11.71 15.80
N LEU A 60 4.53 -10.79 15.35
CA LEU A 60 3.32 -10.45 16.10
C LEU A 60 2.39 -11.66 16.32
N VAL A 61 2.10 -12.44 15.29
CA VAL A 61 1.12 -13.55 15.41
C VAL A 61 1.67 -14.74 16.18
N GLU A 62 2.98 -14.90 16.26
CA GLU A 62 3.63 -15.94 17.06
C GLU A 62 3.85 -15.49 18.52
N GLY A 63 3.35 -14.29 18.90
CA GLY A 63 3.35 -13.79 20.27
C GLY A 63 4.60 -13.00 20.67
N GLY A 64 5.45 -12.63 19.70
CA GLY A 64 6.58 -11.73 19.90
C GLY A 64 6.20 -10.26 19.80
N ASP A 65 7.16 -9.40 20.07
CA ASP A 65 7.03 -7.94 20.00
C ASP A 65 7.86 -7.40 18.82
N PRO A 66 7.23 -7.09 17.66
CA PRO A 66 7.95 -6.64 16.47
C PRO A 66 8.63 -5.27 16.65
N TRP A 67 8.30 -4.50 17.69
CA TRP A 67 8.97 -3.22 17.98
C TRP A 67 10.25 -3.34 18.80
N SER A 68 10.48 -4.49 19.42
CA SER A 68 11.68 -4.78 20.20
C SER A 68 12.51 -5.92 19.62
N GLU A 69 11.92 -6.80 18.81
CA GLU A 69 12.56 -7.98 18.24
C GLU A 69 12.83 -7.79 16.75
N SER A 70 14.08 -7.98 16.35
CA SER A 70 14.47 -7.93 14.94
C SER A 70 14.19 -9.25 14.20
N PRO A 71 14.03 -9.22 12.86
CA PRO A 71 13.78 -10.41 12.07
C PRO A 71 14.82 -11.53 12.29
N ILE A 72 16.11 -11.19 12.41
CA ILE A 72 17.18 -12.20 12.61
C ILE A 72 17.21 -12.75 14.03
N ALA A 73 16.82 -11.96 15.04
CA ALA A 73 16.75 -12.41 16.41
C ALA A 73 15.59 -13.38 16.64
N TRP A 74 14.48 -13.20 15.91
CA TRP A 74 13.33 -14.08 15.99
C TRP A 74 13.65 -15.50 15.53
N GLY A 75 13.29 -16.47 16.34
CA GLY A 75 13.54 -17.89 16.05
C GLY A 75 15.01 -18.23 15.78
N ASN A 76 15.96 -17.43 16.29
CA ASN A 76 17.40 -17.56 16.04
C ASN A 76 17.74 -17.55 14.53
N GLY A 77 17.00 -16.78 13.73
CA GLY A 77 17.18 -16.68 12.28
C GLY A 77 16.72 -17.91 11.49
N LEU A 78 15.98 -18.83 12.12
CA LEU A 78 15.53 -20.08 11.48
C LEU A 78 14.04 -20.05 11.08
N ASP A 79 13.30 -19.02 11.46
CA ASP A 79 11.89 -18.89 11.03
C ASP A 79 11.81 -18.66 9.52
N PRO A 80 10.96 -19.41 8.79
CA PRO A 80 10.93 -19.39 7.32
C PRO A 80 10.50 -18.04 6.73
N ILE A 81 9.78 -17.20 7.50
CA ILE A 81 9.33 -15.89 7.04
C ILE A 81 10.37 -14.83 7.38
N THR A 82 10.82 -14.76 8.64
CA THR A 82 11.72 -13.68 9.09
C THR A 82 13.13 -13.82 8.51
N SER A 83 13.57 -15.04 8.19
CA SER A 83 14.87 -15.30 7.53
C SER A 83 14.92 -14.80 6.07
N ALA A 84 13.78 -14.46 5.48
CA ALA A 84 13.72 -13.92 4.11
C ALA A 84 14.01 -12.41 4.05
N VAL A 85 14.07 -11.71 5.18
CA VAL A 85 14.38 -10.29 5.22
C VAL A 85 15.80 -10.02 4.73
N GLU A 86 15.95 -8.99 3.89
CA GLU A 86 17.22 -8.63 3.28
C GLU A 86 17.96 -7.54 4.07
N ALA A 87 19.31 -7.54 3.98
CA ALA A 87 20.10 -6.46 4.54
C ALA A 87 19.71 -5.10 3.88
N PRO A 88 19.73 -4.00 4.63
CA PRO A 88 20.22 -3.83 6.01
C PRO A 88 19.19 -4.11 7.10
N TRP A 89 17.95 -4.52 6.75
CA TRP A 89 16.79 -4.56 7.66
C TRP A 89 16.72 -5.80 8.55
N THR A 90 17.61 -6.75 8.38
CA THR A 90 17.65 -8.01 9.14
C THR A 90 17.72 -7.80 10.65
N THR A 91 18.44 -6.76 11.10
CA THR A 91 18.68 -6.45 12.52
C THR A 91 17.77 -5.36 13.08
N GLU A 92 16.89 -4.79 12.25
CA GLU A 92 16.06 -3.66 12.64
C GLU A 92 14.68 -4.12 13.10
N PRO A 93 14.22 -3.76 14.32
CA PRO A 93 12.85 -3.90 14.73
C PRO A 93 11.90 -3.05 13.88
N SER A 94 10.59 -3.32 13.98
CA SER A 94 9.56 -2.58 13.24
C SER A 94 9.56 -1.10 13.61
N VAL A 95 9.56 -0.25 12.58
CA VAL A 95 9.35 1.21 12.70
C VAL A 95 7.90 1.61 12.42
N TYR A 96 7.04 0.64 12.12
CA TYR A 96 5.65 0.88 11.75
C TYR A 96 4.75 0.98 12.98
N GLY A 97 3.71 1.79 12.86
CA GLY A 97 2.75 1.98 13.93
C GLY A 97 1.80 0.78 14.11
N PRO A 98 1.05 0.76 15.23
CA PRO A 98 0.29 -0.42 15.64
C PRO A 98 -0.79 -0.83 14.65
N PHE A 99 -1.44 0.11 13.98
CA PHE A 99 -2.50 -0.23 13.03
C PHE A 99 -1.99 -1.05 11.84
N VAL A 100 -0.92 -0.60 11.21
CA VAL A 100 -0.34 -1.34 10.08
C VAL A 100 0.28 -2.66 10.56
N THR A 101 0.90 -2.69 11.72
CA THR A 101 1.45 -3.93 12.29
C THR A 101 0.37 -4.99 12.52
N LEU A 102 -0.85 -4.58 12.93
CA LEU A 102 -2.00 -5.49 13.00
C LEU A 102 -2.41 -6.02 11.61
N LEU A 103 -2.38 -5.18 10.57
CA LEU A 103 -2.66 -5.64 9.19
C LEU A 103 -1.59 -6.61 8.68
N GLN A 104 -0.31 -6.36 9.01
CA GLN A 104 0.81 -7.26 8.74
C GLN A 104 0.61 -8.60 9.44
N GLY A 105 0.19 -8.57 10.72
CA GLY A 105 -0.19 -9.75 11.49
C GLY A 105 -1.34 -10.52 10.83
N GLY A 106 -2.38 -9.81 10.38
CA GLY A 106 -3.49 -10.42 9.63
C GLY A 106 -3.02 -11.15 8.36
N ALA A 107 -2.13 -10.54 7.59
CA ALA A 107 -1.54 -11.18 6.41
C ALA A 107 -0.70 -12.42 6.78
N ALA A 108 0.11 -12.34 7.85
CA ALA A 108 0.89 -13.46 8.36
C ALA A 108 0.02 -14.59 8.88
N ALA A 109 -1.09 -14.29 9.56
CA ALA A 109 -2.05 -15.29 10.02
C ALA A 109 -2.70 -16.07 8.86
N VAL A 110 -2.96 -15.40 7.72
CA VAL A 110 -3.50 -16.03 6.51
C VAL A 110 -2.47 -16.94 5.84
N GLY A 111 -1.21 -16.49 5.74
CA GLY A 111 -0.16 -17.23 5.02
C GLY A 111 0.59 -18.26 5.87
N GLY A 112 0.55 -18.14 7.20
CA GLY A 112 1.24 -19.04 8.13
C GLY A 112 2.76 -19.07 7.88
N THR A 113 3.29 -20.21 7.46
CA THR A 113 4.71 -20.41 7.15
C THR A 113 5.02 -20.28 5.65
N ASP A 114 4.02 -20.03 4.81
CA ASP A 114 4.21 -19.81 3.38
C ASP A 114 4.40 -18.31 3.09
N LEU A 115 5.66 -17.93 2.86
CA LEU A 115 6.02 -16.53 2.56
C LEU A 115 5.24 -15.96 1.37
N ARG A 116 5.03 -16.76 0.33
CA ARG A 116 4.29 -16.29 -0.85
C ARG A 116 2.85 -15.96 -0.51
N LEU A 117 2.18 -16.77 0.31
CA LEU A 117 0.81 -16.50 0.76
C LEU A 117 0.74 -15.30 1.70
N VAL A 118 1.70 -15.13 2.61
CA VAL A 118 1.79 -13.93 3.47
C VAL A 118 1.91 -12.67 2.62
N VAL A 119 2.85 -12.65 1.67
CA VAL A 119 3.06 -11.52 0.77
C VAL A 119 1.84 -11.27 -0.11
N MET A 120 1.20 -12.31 -0.64
CA MET A 120 -0.01 -12.16 -1.45
C MET A 120 -1.18 -11.60 -0.63
N ALA A 121 -1.37 -12.03 0.61
CA ALA A 121 -2.39 -11.47 1.51
C ALA A 121 -2.14 -9.98 1.76
N TRP A 122 -0.88 -9.58 1.97
CA TRP A 122 -0.49 -8.17 2.05
C TRP A 122 -0.77 -7.42 0.74
N GLN A 123 -0.42 -7.97 -0.42
CA GLN A 123 -0.71 -7.37 -1.73
C GLN A 123 -2.22 -7.14 -1.93
N VAL A 124 -3.08 -8.04 -1.46
CA VAL A 124 -4.54 -7.85 -1.51
C VAL A 124 -4.96 -6.60 -0.73
N LEU A 125 -4.41 -6.38 0.46
CA LEU A 125 -4.68 -5.15 1.23
C LEU A 125 -4.23 -3.90 0.48
N ILE A 126 -3.08 -3.94 -0.18
CA ILE A 126 -2.58 -2.83 -1.00
C ILE A 126 -3.48 -2.56 -2.22
N VAL A 127 -3.92 -3.61 -2.92
CA VAL A 127 -4.89 -3.48 -4.03
C VAL A 127 -6.19 -2.84 -3.57
N LEU A 128 -6.73 -3.29 -2.44
CA LEU A 128 -7.94 -2.71 -1.85
C LEU A 128 -7.74 -1.25 -1.44
N ALA A 129 -6.61 -0.90 -0.84
CA ALA A 129 -6.25 0.46 -0.47
C ALA A 129 -6.13 1.36 -1.72
N TRP A 130 -5.43 0.89 -2.77
CA TRP A 130 -5.26 1.62 -4.02
C TRP A 130 -6.60 1.88 -4.74
N LEU A 131 -7.49 0.89 -4.81
CA LEU A 131 -8.85 1.05 -5.32
C LEU A 131 -9.70 1.95 -4.41
N GLY A 132 -9.49 1.85 -3.09
CA GLY A 132 -10.13 2.69 -2.08
C GLY A 132 -9.82 4.18 -2.23
N VAL A 133 -8.56 4.52 -2.50
CA VAL A 133 -8.17 5.92 -2.82
C VAL A 133 -8.93 6.42 -4.05
N ARG A 134 -8.94 5.63 -5.13
CA ARG A 134 -9.69 5.98 -6.34
C ARG A 134 -11.16 6.21 -6.06
N ALA A 135 -11.79 5.32 -5.30
CA ALA A 135 -13.19 5.42 -4.92
C ALA A 135 -13.45 6.67 -4.07
N GLY A 136 -12.64 6.90 -3.04
CA GLY A 136 -12.75 8.05 -2.14
C GLY A 136 -12.59 9.38 -2.88
N LEU A 137 -11.59 9.51 -3.75
CA LEU A 137 -11.40 10.71 -4.58
C LEU A 137 -12.59 10.96 -5.50
N ARG A 138 -13.18 9.91 -6.09
CA ARG A 138 -14.39 10.03 -6.92
C ARG A 138 -15.65 10.34 -6.14
N MET A 139 -15.69 10.09 -4.83
CA MET A 139 -16.80 10.52 -3.96
C MET A 139 -16.69 11.99 -3.57
N VAL A 140 -15.49 12.53 -3.52
CA VAL A 140 -15.22 13.92 -3.09
C VAL A 140 -15.24 14.88 -4.26
N LEU A 141 -14.75 14.47 -5.41
CA LEU A 141 -14.55 15.33 -6.58
C LEU A 141 -15.66 15.12 -7.62
N ASP A 142 -16.02 16.20 -8.32
CA ASP A 142 -17.00 16.16 -9.39
C ASP A 142 -16.58 15.26 -10.55
N ARG A 143 -17.57 14.78 -11.31
CA ARG A 143 -17.37 13.84 -12.43
C ARG A 143 -16.38 14.32 -13.47
N GLU A 144 -16.28 15.61 -13.69
CA GLU A 144 -15.32 16.20 -14.65
C GLU A 144 -13.85 15.97 -14.24
N HIS A 145 -13.59 15.73 -12.95
CA HIS A 145 -12.25 15.45 -12.42
C HIS A 145 -11.89 13.95 -12.43
N HIS A 146 -12.85 13.04 -12.69
CA HIS A 146 -12.60 11.60 -12.57
C HIS A 146 -11.51 11.10 -13.53
N GLY A 147 -11.41 11.66 -14.72
CA GLY A 147 -10.30 11.33 -15.63
C GLY A 147 -8.93 11.78 -15.10
N ARG A 148 -8.87 12.92 -14.41
CA ARG A 148 -7.64 13.39 -13.75
C ARG A 148 -7.24 12.51 -12.59
N ILE A 149 -8.22 11.97 -11.81
CA ILE A 149 -7.94 10.98 -10.77
C ILE A 149 -7.26 9.76 -11.38
N ASP A 150 -7.74 9.28 -12.52
CA ASP A 150 -7.15 8.12 -13.16
C ASP A 150 -5.72 8.38 -13.67
N VAL A 151 -5.42 9.57 -14.18
CA VAL A 151 -4.07 9.94 -14.61
C VAL A 151 -3.12 10.14 -13.41
N LEU A 152 -3.60 10.83 -12.34
CA LEU A 152 -2.75 11.20 -11.21
C LEU A 152 -2.59 10.10 -10.17
N TRP A 153 -3.54 9.18 -10.08
CA TRP A 153 -3.53 8.10 -9.12
C TRP A 153 -3.52 6.72 -9.79
N THR A 154 -4.62 6.36 -10.47
CA THR A 154 -4.87 4.98 -10.92
C THR A 154 -3.83 4.48 -11.91
N LEU A 155 -3.44 5.32 -12.88
CA LEU A 155 -2.50 4.98 -13.95
C LEU A 155 -1.17 5.72 -13.82
N ASN A 156 -0.95 6.42 -12.71
CA ASN A 156 0.32 7.10 -12.47
C ASN A 156 1.44 6.06 -12.33
N PRO A 157 2.48 6.11 -13.17
CA PRO A 157 3.55 5.11 -13.13
C PRO A 157 4.24 5.00 -11.77
N LEU A 158 4.41 6.11 -11.04
CA LEU A 158 5.01 6.10 -9.70
C LEU A 158 4.12 5.36 -8.70
N VAL A 159 2.80 5.64 -8.72
CA VAL A 159 1.83 4.97 -7.83
C VAL A 159 1.75 3.48 -8.18
N LEU A 160 1.76 3.14 -9.47
CA LEU A 160 1.72 1.75 -9.92
C LEU A 160 3.00 1.00 -9.51
N THR A 161 4.18 1.58 -9.74
CA THR A 161 5.44 0.87 -9.47
C THR A 161 5.74 0.78 -7.98
N ILE A 162 5.69 1.87 -7.23
CA ILE A 162 6.01 1.88 -5.79
C ILE A 162 4.81 1.43 -4.97
N GLY A 163 3.65 2.06 -5.18
CA GLY A 163 2.46 1.82 -4.37
C GLY A 163 1.88 0.43 -4.58
N LEU A 164 1.51 0.09 -5.82
CA LEU A 164 0.78 -1.14 -6.11
C LEU A 164 1.73 -2.34 -6.28
N LEU A 165 2.65 -2.27 -7.25
CA LEU A 165 3.55 -3.37 -7.58
C LEU A 165 4.68 -3.55 -6.56
N GLY A 166 5.12 -2.48 -5.89
CA GLY A 166 6.04 -2.54 -4.75
C GLY A 166 5.37 -2.94 -3.44
N ALA A 167 4.03 -3.02 -3.44
CA ALA A 167 3.20 -3.34 -2.27
C ALA A 167 3.50 -2.46 -1.04
N HIS A 168 3.71 -1.15 -1.29
CA HIS A 168 4.23 -0.26 -0.27
C HIS A 168 3.13 0.22 0.70
N VAL A 169 3.45 0.23 1.99
CA VAL A 169 2.56 0.58 3.11
C VAL A 169 1.91 1.96 2.99
N ASP A 170 2.59 2.93 2.35
CA ASP A 170 2.09 4.28 2.15
C ASP A 170 0.77 4.34 1.36
N THR A 171 0.47 3.30 0.58
CA THR A 171 -0.81 3.17 -0.12
C THR A 171 -1.98 3.05 0.88
N ILE A 172 -1.77 2.33 1.99
CA ILE A 172 -2.78 2.19 3.06
C ILE A 172 -2.95 3.53 3.79
N ALA A 173 -1.85 4.17 4.18
CA ALA A 173 -1.91 5.48 4.84
C ALA A 173 -2.62 6.52 3.96
N THR A 174 -2.32 6.54 2.65
CA THR A 174 -2.99 7.41 1.68
C THR A 174 -4.50 7.11 1.59
N ALA A 175 -4.90 5.84 1.59
CA ALA A 175 -6.31 5.45 1.56
C ALA A 175 -7.07 5.95 2.80
N LEU A 176 -6.45 5.88 3.97
CA LEU A 176 -7.03 6.39 5.21
C LEU A 176 -7.18 7.91 5.21
N VAL A 177 -6.17 8.64 4.72
CA VAL A 177 -6.26 10.11 4.57
C VAL A 177 -7.38 10.49 3.61
N VAL A 178 -7.49 9.81 2.46
CA VAL A 178 -8.59 10.07 1.50
C VAL A 178 -9.95 9.69 2.11
N ALA A 179 -10.03 8.61 2.89
CA ALA A 179 -11.25 8.24 3.61
C ALA A 179 -11.66 9.29 4.63
N ALA A 180 -10.70 9.92 5.34
CA ALA A 180 -10.98 11.02 6.26
C ALA A 180 -11.59 12.22 5.54
N VAL A 181 -11.03 12.62 4.40
CA VAL A 181 -11.56 13.71 3.56
C VAL A 181 -12.95 13.35 3.03
N ALA A 182 -13.14 12.13 2.56
CA ALA A 182 -14.43 11.64 2.07
C ALA A 182 -15.48 11.64 3.18
N ALA A 183 -15.13 11.25 4.40
CA ALA A 183 -16.03 11.28 5.55
C ALA A 183 -16.52 12.70 5.86
N LEU A 184 -15.62 13.68 5.89
CA LEU A 184 -15.98 15.09 6.09
C LEU A 184 -16.88 15.63 4.99
N SER A 185 -16.67 15.21 3.75
CA SER A 185 -17.44 15.66 2.59
C SER A 185 -18.83 15.02 2.52
N ARG A 186 -19.00 13.78 3.00
CA ARG A 186 -20.24 13.00 2.83
C ARG A 186 -21.15 13.00 4.05
N TRP A 187 -20.59 13.14 5.24
CA TRP A 187 -21.32 13.09 6.50
C TRP A 187 -21.21 14.42 7.23
N PRO A 188 -22.22 15.27 7.17
CA PRO A 188 -22.19 16.56 7.86
C PRO A 188 -22.23 16.40 9.39
N GLY A 189 -21.64 17.37 10.11
CA GLY A 189 -21.72 17.45 11.55
C GLY A 189 -20.81 16.44 12.29
N PRO A 190 -21.16 16.06 13.52
CA PRO A 190 -20.27 15.29 14.41
C PRO A 190 -19.84 13.93 13.85
N VAL A 191 -20.72 13.26 13.08
CA VAL A 191 -20.43 11.94 12.50
C VAL A 191 -19.25 12.00 11.55
N GLY A 192 -19.24 12.99 10.63
CA GLY A 192 -18.12 13.18 9.70
C GLY A 192 -16.82 13.53 10.42
N ILE A 193 -16.90 14.38 11.46
CA ILE A 193 -15.73 14.77 12.26
C ILE A 193 -15.14 13.55 13.00
N VAL A 194 -15.99 12.76 13.66
CA VAL A 194 -15.53 11.55 14.37
C VAL A 194 -14.93 10.53 13.39
N ALA A 195 -15.60 10.26 12.27
CA ALA A 195 -15.10 9.33 11.25
C ALA A 195 -13.76 9.81 10.67
N ALA A 196 -13.64 11.09 10.33
CA ALA A 196 -12.39 11.65 9.85
C ALA A 196 -11.27 11.56 10.90
N GLY A 197 -11.58 11.84 12.17
CA GLY A 197 -10.65 11.66 13.28
C GLY A 197 -10.15 10.23 13.41
N VAL A 198 -11.04 9.24 13.31
CA VAL A 198 -10.67 7.82 13.33
C VAL A 198 -9.73 7.48 12.17
N PHE A 199 -10.10 7.84 10.93
CA PHE A 199 -9.26 7.55 9.76
C PHE A 199 -7.89 8.26 9.84
N THR A 200 -7.85 9.50 10.31
CA THR A 200 -6.59 10.23 10.51
C THR A 200 -5.73 9.57 11.59
N GLY A 201 -6.34 9.14 12.70
CA GLY A 201 -5.65 8.41 13.77
C GLY A 201 -5.06 7.08 13.26
N LEU A 202 -5.83 6.32 12.45
CA LEU A 202 -5.33 5.08 11.83
C LEU A 202 -4.21 5.36 10.82
N ALA A 203 -4.30 6.45 10.04
CA ALA A 203 -3.23 6.85 9.13
C ALA A 203 -1.94 7.21 9.89
N ALA A 204 -2.05 7.96 11.00
CA ALA A 204 -0.91 8.26 11.87
C ALA A 204 -0.36 7.00 12.55
N GLY A 205 -1.24 6.06 12.93
CA GLY A 205 -0.87 4.74 13.49
C GLY A 205 -0.36 3.73 12.45
N SER A 206 -0.10 4.17 11.22
CA SER A 206 0.51 3.35 10.17
C SER A 206 2.03 3.54 10.08
N LYS A 207 2.55 4.63 10.66
CA LYS A 207 3.98 4.99 10.69
C LYS A 207 4.42 5.43 12.05
#